data_08dfba0b33124f16bb4a1c03aba7b8eb
#
_entry.id   08dfba0b33124f16bb4a1c03aba7b8eb
#
_cell.length_a   1.000
_cell.length_b   1.000
_cell.length_c   1.000
_cell.angle_alpha   90.00
_cell.angle_beta   90.00
_cell.angle_gamma   90.00
#
_symmetry.space_group_name_H-M   'P 1'
#
loop_
_entity.id
_entity.type
_entity.pdbx_description
1 polymer ?
#
loop_
_entity_poly.entity_id
_entity_poly.type
_entity_poly.pdbx_seq_one_letter_code
_entity_poly.pdbx_strand_id
1 'polypeptide(L)'
;MSDAAVAGGRTARRGRLGTEARDARRALQLVLAAIWLLDAVLQDQSFMYSKAFSQMIGGTAAGNPGVIARPITWNANLVEQHAVLLNTVFATIQLLIGLGIAFRPTVRVALAGSIAWACAVWWFGEGLGGVLSGAANPFNGAPGAVIIYALLAVLLWPADRVARAPFTAARAVGAHVARALWLVLWLSLAYFALTPANRAPQALNGVITAMETGEPGWLIALDNGAASLVRGQGLAASVFLAVALVVIAAGVYLRPPAAKTALVLAVVVAAVIWVFGEALGGILTGVGTDPNSGPLLALLALAYWPLRTTVPGEEKAA
;
A
#
# COMPACT_ATOMS: atom_id res chain seq x y z
N MET A 1 -42.56 -6.47 -33.25
CA MET A 1 -41.10 -6.43 -33.55
C MET A 1 -40.27 -5.61 -32.53
N SER A 2 -40.71 -5.49 -31.28
CA SER A 2 -40.03 -4.58 -30.28
C SER A 2 -39.19 -5.29 -29.20
N ASP A 3 -39.51 -6.54 -28.84
CA ASP A 3 -38.84 -7.17 -27.68
C ASP A 3 -37.44 -7.77 -27.96
N ALA A 4 -37.18 -8.22 -29.18
CA ALA A 4 -35.89 -8.79 -29.56
C ALA A 4 -34.76 -7.73 -29.63
N ALA A 5 -35.09 -6.51 -30.06
CA ALA A 5 -34.12 -5.41 -30.13
C ALA A 5 -33.71 -4.91 -28.72
N VAL A 6 -34.64 -4.89 -27.75
CA VAL A 6 -34.40 -4.52 -26.36
C VAL A 6 -33.58 -5.57 -25.63
N ALA A 7 -33.81 -6.87 -25.92
CA ALA A 7 -33.03 -7.96 -25.32
C ALA A 7 -31.58 -7.99 -25.85
N GLY A 8 -31.39 -7.77 -27.17
CA GLY A 8 -30.05 -7.70 -27.77
C GLY A 8 -29.20 -6.53 -27.25
N GLY A 9 -29.81 -5.37 -27.05
CA GLY A 9 -29.11 -4.20 -26.46
C GLY A 9 -28.68 -4.43 -24.99
N ARG A 10 -29.48 -5.14 -24.19
CA ARG A 10 -29.17 -5.46 -22.79
C ARG A 10 -28.04 -6.48 -22.66
N THR A 11 -27.93 -7.46 -23.53
CA THR A 11 -26.87 -8.47 -23.53
C THR A 11 -25.53 -7.89 -23.98
N ALA A 12 -25.52 -7.09 -25.05
CA ALA A 12 -24.32 -6.40 -25.54
C ALA A 12 -23.76 -5.41 -24.50
N ARG A 13 -24.63 -4.68 -23.79
CA ARG A 13 -24.26 -3.73 -22.73
C ARG A 13 -23.74 -4.45 -21.48
N ARG A 14 -24.32 -5.60 -21.10
CA ARG A 14 -23.78 -6.45 -20.01
C ARG A 14 -22.39 -6.99 -20.34
N GLY A 15 -22.11 -7.35 -21.58
CA GLY A 15 -20.81 -7.77 -22.06
C GLY A 15 -19.75 -6.66 -21.89
N ARG A 16 -20.03 -5.43 -22.33
CA ARG A 16 -19.10 -4.28 -22.23
C ARG A 16 -18.75 -3.94 -20.79
N LEU A 17 -19.71 -3.84 -19.88
CA LEU A 17 -19.45 -3.52 -18.46
C LEU A 17 -18.62 -4.63 -17.77
N GLY A 18 -18.83 -5.88 -18.14
CA GLY A 18 -18.02 -7.00 -17.66
C GLY A 18 -16.57 -6.92 -18.16
N THR A 19 -16.36 -6.44 -19.37
CA THR A 19 -15.04 -6.28 -19.99
C THR A 19 -14.28 -5.10 -19.36
N GLU A 20 -14.87 -3.91 -19.28
CA GLU A 20 -14.23 -2.73 -18.64
C GLU A 20 -13.77 -3.00 -17.21
N ALA A 21 -14.59 -3.69 -16.43
CA ALA A 21 -14.25 -3.99 -15.04
C ALA A 21 -13.18 -5.09 -14.92
N ARG A 22 -13.09 -6.02 -15.87
CA ARG A 22 -11.97 -6.98 -15.95
C ARG A 22 -10.68 -6.30 -16.37
N ASP A 23 -10.76 -5.34 -17.27
CA ASP A 23 -9.62 -4.57 -17.73
C ASP A 23 -9.08 -3.69 -16.61
N ALA A 24 -9.95 -3.04 -15.81
CA ALA A 24 -9.54 -2.26 -14.64
C ALA A 24 -8.78 -3.13 -13.61
N ARG A 25 -9.31 -4.31 -13.24
CA ARG A 25 -8.60 -5.22 -12.33
C ARG A 25 -7.26 -5.66 -12.91
N ARG A 26 -7.23 -5.96 -14.21
CA ARG A 26 -5.98 -6.36 -14.87
C ARG A 26 -4.95 -5.25 -14.88
N ALA A 27 -5.35 -4.02 -15.12
CA ALA A 27 -4.46 -2.86 -15.05
C ALA A 27 -3.85 -2.72 -13.64
N LEU A 28 -4.67 -2.82 -12.58
CA LEU A 28 -4.19 -2.76 -11.19
C LEU A 28 -3.25 -3.93 -10.84
N GLN A 29 -3.53 -5.15 -11.33
CA GLN A 29 -2.61 -6.29 -11.19
C GLN A 29 -1.27 -6.04 -11.88
N LEU A 30 -1.27 -5.41 -13.06
CA LEU A 30 -0.02 -5.08 -13.76
C LEU A 30 0.78 -3.98 -13.05
N VAL A 31 0.11 -2.99 -12.43
CA VAL A 31 0.79 -2.01 -11.58
C VAL A 31 1.39 -2.70 -10.36
N LEU A 32 0.64 -3.58 -9.67
CA LEU A 32 1.17 -4.36 -8.55
C LEU A 32 2.36 -5.24 -8.97
N ALA A 33 2.29 -5.85 -10.17
CA ALA A 33 3.40 -6.61 -10.73
C ALA A 33 4.64 -5.73 -10.96
N ALA A 34 4.45 -4.52 -11.51
CA ALA A 34 5.54 -3.58 -11.73
C ALA A 34 6.21 -3.14 -10.41
N ILE A 35 5.41 -2.96 -9.34
CA ILE A 35 5.94 -2.65 -8.02
C ILE A 35 6.77 -3.83 -7.50
N TRP A 36 6.29 -5.08 -7.56
CA TRP A 36 7.07 -6.26 -7.17
C TRP A 36 8.37 -6.44 -7.98
N LEU A 37 8.35 -6.08 -9.28
CA LEU A 37 9.56 -6.10 -10.12
C LEU A 37 10.54 -5.02 -9.71
N LEU A 38 10.05 -3.84 -9.31
CA LEU A 38 10.87 -2.78 -8.74
C LEU A 38 11.52 -3.25 -7.43
N ASP A 39 10.76 -3.89 -6.53
CA ASP A 39 11.28 -4.43 -5.28
C ASP A 39 12.42 -5.44 -5.54
N ALA A 40 12.24 -6.33 -6.53
CA ALA A 40 13.29 -7.27 -6.92
C ALA A 40 14.57 -6.57 -7.38
N VAL A 41 14.45 -5.46 -8.12
CA VAL A 41 15.60 -4.64 -8.55
C VAL A 41 16.24 -3.93 -7.36
N LEU A 42 15.44 -3.35 -6.47
CA LEU A 42 15.92 -2.69 -5.26
C LEU A 42 16.60 -3.69 -4.32
N GLN A 43 16.08 -4.91 -4.22
CA GLN A 43 16.67 -5.97 -3.42
C GLN A 43 18.02 -6.45 -3.97
N ASP A 44 18.38 -6.16 -5.23
CA ASP A 44 19.68 -6.52 -5.84
C ASP A 44 20.74 -5.41 -5.69
N GLN A 45 20.51 -4.39 -4.85
CA GLN A 45 21.49 -3.34 -4.56
C GLN A 45 22.61 -3.85 -3.61
N SER A 46 23.80 -3.26 -3.70
CA SER A 46 24.96 -3.65 -2.88
C SER A 46 24.69 -3.58 -1.37
N PHE A 47 23.88 -2.63 -0.93
CA PHE A 47 23.47 -2.49 0.48
C PHE A 47 22.80 -3.76 0.99
N MET A 48 21.96 -4.41 0.20
CA MET A 48 21.20 -5.61 0.59
C MET A 48 22.09 -6.85 0.82
N TYR A 49 23.33 -6.82 0.31
CA TYR A 49 24.34 -7.86 0.52
C TYR A 49 25.31 -7.53 1.67
N SER A 50 25.06 -6.43 2.40
CA SER A 50 25.94 -5.95 3.47
C SER A 50 25.42 -6.32 4.87
N LYS A 51 26.31 -6.24 5.87
CA LYS A 51 25.91 -6.34 7.28
C LYS A 51 24.94 -5.24 7.72
N ALA A 52 24.98 -4.08 7.07
CA ALA A 52 24.07 -2.98 7.40
C ALA A 52 22.60 -3.36 7.11
N PHE A 53 22.32 -4.17 6.10
CA PHE A 53 20.99 -4.68 5.83
C PHE A 53 20.48 -5.61 6.95
N SER A 54 21.30 -6.55 7.42
CA SER A 54 20.94 -7.41 8.55
C SER A 54 20.71 -6.62 9.85
N GLN A 55 21.53 -5.57 10.09
CA GLN A 55 21.35 -4.66 11.22
C GLN A 55 20.06 -3.84 11.10
N MET A 56 19.67 -3.40 9.89
CA MET A 56 18.40 -2.73 9.63
C MET A 56 17.22 -3.66 9.97
N ILE A 57 17.25 -4.91 9.53
CA ILE A 57 16.24 -5.92 9.92
C ILE A 57 16.22 -6.09 11.44
N GLY A 58 17.38 -6.30 12.07
CA GLY A 58 17.49 -6.48 13.51
C GLY A 58 16.95 -5.29 14.31
N GLY A 59 17.11 -4.08 13.79
CA GLY A 59 16.61 -2.84 14.39
C GLY A 59 15.09 -2.81 14.55
N THR A 60 14.34 -3.48 13.67
CA THR A 60 12.87 -3.56 13.75
C THR A 60 12.38 -4.40 14.94
N ALA A 61 13.26 -5.16 15.61
CA ALA A 61 12.93 -5.90 16.83
C ALA A 61 12.76 -4.97 18.05
N ALA A 62 13.32 -3.76 18.00
CA ALA A 62 13.32 -2.84 19.12
C ALA A 62 11.91 -2.48 19.60
N GLY A 63 11.69 -2.54 20.93
CA GLY A 63 10.41 -2.24 21.56
C GLY A 63 9.31 -3.28 21.34
N ASN A 64 9.52 -4.30 20.50
CA ASN A 64 8.54 -5.36 20.28
C ASN A 64 8.56 -6.39 21.43
N PRO A 65 7.39 -7.01 21.76
CA PRO A 65 7.32 -8.16 22.65
C PRO A 65 8.23 -9.32 22.19
N GLY A 66 8.77 -10.10 23.12
CA GLY A 66 9.72 -11.17 22.81
C GLY A 66 9.25 -12.19 21.77
N VAL A 67 7.95 -12.45 21.68
CA VAL A 67 7.35 -13.34 20.65
C VAL A 67 7.51 -12.78 19.24
N ILE A 68 7.63 -11.48 19.09
CA ILE A 68 7.87 -10.80 17.80
C ILE A 68 9.37 -10.54 17.62
N ALA A 69 10.06 -10.00 18.64
CA ALA A 69 11.46 -9.63 18.55
C ALA A 69 12.39 -10.82 18.28
N ARG A 70 12.15 -11.98 18.90
CA ARG A 70 13.01 -13.15 18.73
C ARG A 70 13.07 -13.67 17.29
N PRO A 71 11.95 -13.88 16.58
CA PRO A 71 11.96 -14.25 15.16
C PRO A 71 12.70 -13.23 14.28
N ILE A 72 12.54 -11.93 14.54
CA ILE A 72 13.25 -10.87 13.81
C ILE A 72 14.76 -10.97 14.03
N THR A 73 15.19 -11.07 15.28
CA THR A 73 16.61 -11.20 15.62
C THR A 73 17.22 -12.47 15.02
N TRP A 74 16.48 -13.58 15.07
CA TRP A 74 16.89 -14.83 14.43
C TRP A 74 17.07 -14.66 12.91
N ASN A 75 16.10 -14.02 12.23
CA ASN A 75 16.19 -13.74 10.80
C ASN A 75 17.37 -12.81 10.46
N ALA A 76 17.57 -11.74 11.22
CA ALA A 76 18.69 -10.81 11.04
C ALA A 76 20.05 -11.52 11.15
N ASN A 77 20.22 -12.38 12.15
CA ASN A 77 21.43 -13.18 12.32
C ASN A 77 21.64 -14.17 11.16
N LEU A 78 20.57 -14.78 10.67
CA LEU A 78 20.62 -15.69 9.53
C LEU A 78 21.03 -14.94 8.25
N VAL A 79 20.46 -13.75 8.03
CA VAL A 79 20.81 -12.88 6.89
C VAL A 79 22.27 -12.41 7.02
N GLU A 80 22.75 -12.06 8.21
CA GLU A 80 24.15 -11.67 8.41
C GLU A 80 25.12 -12.79 8.03
N GLN A 81 24.81 -14.04 8.41
CA GLN A 81 25.65 -15.21 8.14
C GLN A 81 25.63 -15.65 6.66
N HIS A 82 24.52 -15.42 5.96
CA HIS A 82 24.28 -15.91 4.61
C HIS A 82 23.76 -14.82 3.67
N ALA A 83 24.28 -13.60 3.78
CA ALA A 83 23.76 -12.42 3.09
C ALA A 83 23.58 -12.63 1.58
N VAL A 84 24.59 -13.15 0.88
CA VAL A 84 24.52 -13.35 -0.57
C VAL A 84 23.43 -14.35 -0.94
N LEU A 85 23.39 -15.51 -0.27
CA LEU A 85 22.41 -16.55 -0.58
C LEU A 85 20.97 -16.06 -0.30
N LEU A 86 20.73 -15.55 0.91
CA LEU A 86 19.38 -15.18 1.34
C LEU A 86 18.87 -13.97 0.56
N ASN A 87 19.71 -12.97 0.33
CA ASN A 87 19.27 -11.81 -0.43
C ASN A 87 18.97 -12.18 -1.90
N THR A 88 19.78 -13.05 -2.52
CA THR A 88 19.48 -13.58 -3.87
C THR A 88 18.15 -14.34 -3.88
N VAL A 89 17.85 -15.12 -2.83
CA VAL A 89 16.56 -15.80 -2.69
C VAL A 89 15.42 -14.78 -2.54
N PHE A 90 15.60 -13.74 -1.74
CA PHE A 90 14.59 -12.69 -1.56
C PHE A 90 14.28 -11.95 -2.86
N ALA A 91 15.32 -11.49 -3.58
CA ALA A 91 15.17 -10.86 -4.88
C ALA A 91 14.49 -11.80 -5.90
N THR A 92 14.86 -13.09 -5.91
CA THR A 92 14.26 -14.09 -6.79
C THR A 92 12.78 -14.31 -6.49
N ILE A 93 12.38 -14.38 -5.21
CA ILE A 93 10.96 -14.51 -4.82
C ILE A 93 10.16 -13.31 -5.31
N GLN A 94 10.64 -12.09 -5.08
CA GLN A 94 9.99 -10.85 -5.52
C GLN A 94 9.87 -10.80 -7.06
N LEU A 95 10.93 -11.17 -7.78
CA LEU A 95 10.94 -11.28 -9.24
C LEU A 95 9.88 -12.27 -9.73
N LEU A 96 9.83 -13.47 -9.15
CA LEU A 96 8.85 -14.49 -9.54
C LEU A 96 7.41 -14.09 -9.23
N ILE A 97 7.16 -13.39 -8.11
CA ILE A 97 5.86 -12.83 -7.79
C ILE A 97 5.46 -11.80 -8.85
N GLY A 98 6.34 -10.83 -9.16
CA GLY A 98 6.08 -9.80 -10.15
C GLY A 98 5.79 -10.38 -11.54
N LEU A 99 6.66 -11.25 -12.05
CA LEU A 99 6.46 -11.92 -13.34
C LEU A 99 5.20 -12.79 -13.34
N GLY A 100 4.96 -13.52 -12.24
CA GLY A 100 3.80 -14.39 -12.09
C GLY A 100 2.46 -13.62 -12.05
N ILE A 101 2.42 -12.42 -11.47
CA ILE A 101 1.24 -11.54 -11.54
C ILE A 101 1.08 -10.97 -12.96
N ALA A 102 2.18 -10.62 -13.62
CA ALA A 102 2.18 -10.10 -14.99
C ALA A 102 1.68 -11.15 -16.00
N PHE A 103 1.91 -12.43 -15.78
CA PHE A 103 1.48 -13.49 -16.67
C PHE A 103 0.12 -14.07 -16.25
N ARG A 104 -0.91 -13.95 -17.10
CA ARG A 104 -2.30 -14.31 -16.77
C ARG A 104 -2.50 -15.72 -16.20
N PRO A 105 -1.88 -16.79 -16.74
CA PRO A 105 -2.07 -18.15 -16.24
C PRO A 105 -1.60 -18.36 -14.79
N THR A 106 -0.56 -17.66 -14.35
CA THR A 106 0.08 -17.82 -13.04
C THR A 106 -0.43 -16.82 -11.99
N VAL A 107 -1.27 -15.86 -12.37
CA VAL A 107 -1.69 -14.74 -11.49
C VAL A 107 -2.24 -15.20 -10.13
N ARG A 108 -2.98 -16.31 -10.06
CA ARG A 108 -3.51 -16.82 -8.79
C ARG A 108 -2.41 -17.31 -7.86
N VAL A 109 -1.48 -18.09 -8.40
CA VAL A 109 -0.36 -18.64 -7.63
C VAL A 109 0.55 -17.50 -7.16
N ALA A 110 0.83 -16.55 -8.04
CA ALA A 110 1.67 -15.39 -7.73
C ALA A 110 1.02 -14.47 -6.67
N LEU A 111 -0.29 -14.21 -6.73
CA LEU A 111 -0.98 -13.46 -5.69
C LEU A 111 -1.01 -14.21 -4.34
N ALA A 112 -1.14 -15.54 -4.34
CA ALA A 112 -1.00 -16.33 -3.13
C ALA A 112 0.43 -16.25 -2.58
N GLY A 113 1.44 -16.34 -3.44
CA GLY A 113 2.84 -16.10 -3.09
C GLY A 113 3.10 -14.71 -2.54
N SER A 114 2.49 -13.67 -3.14
CA SER A 114 2.53 -12.29 -2.65
C SER A 114 1.98 -12.18 -1.23
N ILE A 115 0.84 -12.80 -0.92
CA ILE A 115 0.27 -12.81 0.44
C ILE A 115 1.23 -13.51 1.42
N ALA A 116 1.71 -14.70 1.07
CA ALA A 116 2.59 -15.47 1.95
C ALA A 116 3.91 -14.74 2.22
N TRP A 117 4.54 -14.21 1.17
CA TRP A 117 5.78 -13.46 1.27
C TRP A 117 5.60 -12.16 2.06
N ALA A 118 4.57 -11.40 1.76
CA ALA A 118 4.25 -10.17 2.47
C ALA A 118 4.02 -10.42 3.98
N CYS A 119 3.28 -11.44 4.37
CA CYS A 119 3.09 -11.80 5.77
C CYS A 119 4.42 -12.21 6.44
N ALA A 120 5.28 -12.94 5.75
CA ALA A 120 6.58 -13.34 6.25
C ALA A 120 7.48 -12.11 6.48
N VAL A 121 7.60 -11.22 5.48
CA VAL A 121 8.41 -9.99 5.60
C VAL A 121 7.84 -9.06 6.66
N TRP A 122 6.52 -8.92 6.75
CA TRP A 122 5.88 -8.09 7.77
C TRP A 122 6.26 -8.51 9.19
N TRP A 123 6.34 -9.83 9.44
CA TRP A 123 6.75 -10.33 10.75
C TRP A 123 8.26 -10.32 10.94
N PHE A 124 9.00 -10.97 10.04
CA PHE A 124 10.43 -11.24 10.20
C PHE A 124 11.34 -10.07 9.79
N GLY A 125 10.84 -9.12 9.00
CA GLY A 125 11.58 -7.99 8.46
C GLY A 125 11.13 -6.64 9.01
N GLU A 126 9.82 -6.35 9.02
CA GLU A 126 9.27 -5.04 9.39
C GLU A 126 8.79 -4.93 10.85
N GLY A 127 8.92 -5.99 11.66
CA GLY A 127 8.47 -5.96 13.05
C GLY A 127 7.00 -5.58 13.23
N LEU A 128 6.13 -6.11 12.32
CA LEU A 128 4.71 -5.79 12.22
C LEU A 128 4.44 -4.28 12.02
N GLY A 129 5.34 -3.56 11.34
CA GLY A 129 5.22 -2.13 11.10
C GLY A 129 5.21 -1.28 12.38
N GLY A 130 5.84 -1.76 13.45
CA GLY A 130 5.91 -1.05 14.73
C GLY A 130 4.60 -1.03 15.54
N VAL A 131 3.57 -1.78 15.11
CA VAL A 131 2.24 -1.75 15.75
C VAL A 131 2.29 -2.18 17.22
N LEU A 132 3.06 -3.23 17.53
CA LEU A 132 3.17 -3.77 18.90
C LEU A 132 4.29 -3.12 19.73
N SER A 133 5.25 -2.46 19.10
CA SER A 133 6.28 -1.68 19.80
C SER A 133 5.82 -0.28 20.21
N GLY A 134 4.67 0.18 19.71
CA GLY A 134 4.18 1.54 19.89
C GLY A 134 4.88 2.58 19.00
N ALA A 135 5.75 2.14 18.06
CA ALA A 135 6.47 3.01 17.13
C ALA A 135 5.73 3.25 15.80
N ALA A 136 4.55 2.63 15.62
CA ALA A 136 3.78 2.78 14.38
C ALA A 136 3.47 4.26 14.09
N ASN A 137 3.92 4.72 12.92
CA ASN A 137 3.67 6.09 12.45
C ASN A 137 3.18 6.02 10.99
N PRO A 138 1.96 6.55 10.70
CA PRO A 138 1.42 6.54 9.34
C PRO A 138 2.31 7.32 8.36
N PHE A 139 3.02 8.33 8.84
CA PHE A 139 3.91 9.15 8.05
C PHE A 139 5.23 8.46 7.71
N ASN A 140 5.50 7.33 8.33
CA ASN A 140 6.69 6.49 8.09
C ASN A 140 6.27 5.03 7.82
N GLY A 141 5.28 4.83 6.96
CA GLY A 141 4.94 3.53 6.39
C GLY A 141 4.13 2.57 7.27
N ALA A 142 3.70 2.94 8.51
CA ALA A 142 2.84 2.04 9.28
C ALA A 142 1.51 1.76 8.53
N PRO A 143 0.96 0.57 8.68
CA PRO A 143 1.33 -0.58 9.50
C PRO A 143 2.40 -1.50 8.87
N GLY A 144 3.18 -1.01 7.94
CA GLY A 144 4.17 -1.70 7.13
C GLY A 144 3.74 -1.77 5.66
N ALA A 145 4.68 -1.49 4.75
CA ALA A 145 4.38 -1.47 3.32
C ALA A 145 3.91 -2.85 2.84
N VAL A 146 4.59 -3.91 3.27
CA VAL A 146 4.32 -5.27 2.78
C VAL A 146 2.93 -5.80 3.13
N ILE A 147 2.30 -5.39 4.25
CA ILE A 147 0.94 -5.84 4.54
C ILE A 147 -0.08 -5.25 3.56
N ILE A 148 0.23 -4.09 2.94
CA ILE A 148 -0.60 -3.50 1.90
C ILE A 148 -0.51 -4.32 0.60
N TYR A 149 0.67 -4.91 0.29
CA TYR A 149 0.78 -5.89 -0.82
C TYR A 149 -0.14 -7.09 -0.60
N ALA A 150 -0.16 -7.66 0.61
CA ALA A 150 -1.06 -8.77 0.92
C ALA A 150 -2.53 -8.36 0.76
N LEU A 151 -2.91 -7.17 1.24
CA LEU A 151 -4.25 -6.63 1.09
C LEU A 151 -4.63 -6.44 -0.39
N LEU A 152 -3.74 -5.84 -1.18
CA LEU A 152 -3.93 -5.68 -2.63
C LEU A 152 -4.06 -7.03 -3.34
N ALA A 153 -3.24 -8.02 -2.98
CA ALA A 153 -3.31 -9.36 -3.55
C ALA A 153 -4.66 -10.03 -3.29
N VAL A 154 -5.24 -9.86 -2.09
CA VAL A 154 -6.59 -10.33 -1.75
C VAL A 154 -7.67 -9.60 -2.56
N LEU A 155 -7.60 -8.27 -2.62
CA LEU A 155 -8.61 -7.43 -3.27
C LEU A 155 -8.58 -7.52 -4.81
N LEU A 156 -7.41 -7.80 -5.38
CA LEU A 156 -7.20 -7.99 -6.81
C LEU A 156 -7.27 -9.46 -7.25
N TRP A 157 -7.65 -10.36 -6.32
CA TRP A 157 -7.79 -11.78 -6.65
C TRP A 157 -8.73 -12.00 -7.85
N PRO A 158 -8.37 -12.85 -8.83
CA PRO A 158 -9.15 -13.06 -10.05
C PRO A 158 -10.37 -13.97 -9.82
N ALA A 159 -11.25 -13.54 -8.91
CA ALA A 159 -12.57 -14.13 -8.69
C ALA A 159 -13.66 -13.09 -8.90
N ASP A 160 -14.74 -13.47 -9.54
CA ASP A 160 -15.92 -12.64 -9.79
C ASP A 160 -17.08 -13.13 -8.92
N ARG A 161 -16.93 -12.99 -7.59
CA ARG A 161 -17.98 -13.38 -6.62
C ARG A 161 -19.21 -12.47 -6.71
N VAL A 162 -19.04 -11.23 -7.19
CA VAL A 162 -20.10 -10.24 -7.33
C VAL A 162 -20.17 -9.75 -8.77
N ALA A 163 -21.26 -10.07 -9.47
CA ALA A 163 -21.43 -9.72 -10.88
C ALA A 163 -21.52 -8.21 -11.13
N ARG A 164 -22.05 -7.43 -10.17
CA ARG A 164 -22.22 -5.97 -10.23
C ARG A 164 -21.54 -5.32 -9.04
N ALA A 165 -20.24 -5.43 -8.98
CA ALA A 165 -19.46 -4.79 -7.92
C ALA A 165 -19.41 -3.28 -8.15
N PRO A 166 -19.53 -2.46 -7.09
CA PRO A 166 -19.46 -0.99 -7.19
C PRO A 166 -18.05 -0.49 -7.52
N PHE A 167 -17.03 -1.26 -7.21
CA PHE A 167 -15.61 -0.97 -7.47
C PHE A 167 -14.83 -2.29 -7.60
N THR A 168 -13.59 -2.22 -8.12
CA THR A 168 -12.79 -3.41 -8.47
C THR A 168 -12.54 -4.32 -7.27
N ALA A 169 -12.17 -3.78 -6.10
CA ALA A 169 -11.88 -4.54 -4.89
C ALA A 169 -13.07 -5.40 -4.42
N ALA A 170 -14.31 -4.92 -4.63
CA ALA A 170 -15.51 -5.65 -4.23
C ALA A 170 -15.78 -6.91 -5.06
N ARG A 171 -15.15 -7.08 -6.23
CA ARG A 171 -15.36 -8.25 -7.10
C ARG A 171 -14.85 -9.54 -6.46
N ALA A 172 -13.71 -9.46 -5.77
CA ALA A 172 -13.06 -10.62 -5.16
C ALA A 172 -13.73 -11.04 -3.84
N VAL A 173 -14.00 -10.08 -2.97
CA VAL A 173 -14.40 -10.35 -1.57
C VAL A 173 -15.81 -9.87 -1.22
N GLY A 174 -16.49 -9.16 -2.12
CA GLY A 174 -17.78 -8.52 -1.86
C GLY A 174 -17.62 -7.10 -1.30
N ALA A 175 -18.67 -6.28 -1.47
CA ALA A 175 -18.62 -4.86 -1.13
C ALA A 175 -18.47 -4.61 0.38
N HIS A 176 -19.13 -5.41 1.22
CA HIS A 176 -19.07 -5.26 2.68
C HIS A 176 -17.68 -5.57 3.22
N VAL A 177 -17.09 -6.72 2.81
CA VAL A 177 -15.73 -7.11 3.24
C VAL A 177 -14.70 -6.11 2.73
N ALA A 178 -14.78 -5.71 1.46
CA ALA A 178 -13.87 -4.70 0.93
C ALA A 178 -13.94 -3.39 1.72
N ARG A 179 -15.14 -2.87 2.01
CA ARG A 179 -15.30 -1.66 2.82
C ARG A 179 -14.80 -1.82 4.25
N ALA A 180 -14.99 -3.00 4.87
CA ALA A 180 -14.46 -3.28 6.19
C ALA A 180 -12.93 -3.25 6.20
N LEU A 181 -12.27 -3.87 5.22
CA LEU A 181 -10.81 -3.83 5.05
C LEU A 181 -10.29 -2.40 4.85
N TRP A 182 -10.99 -1.60 4.06
CA TRP A 182 -10.70 -0.17 3.90
C TRP A 182 -10.79 0.60 5.22
N LEU A 183 -11.90 0.43 5.95
CA LEU A 183 -12.10 1.07 7.26
C LEU A 183 -11.01 0.68 8.25
N VAL A 184 -10.72 -0.61 8.38
CA VAL A 184 -9.71 -1.10 9.32
C VAL A 184 -8.36 -0.47 9.02
N LEU A 185 -7.93 -0.42 7.74
CA LEU A 185 -6.67 0.20 7.37
C LEU A 185 -6.65 1.70 7.72
N TRP A 186 -7.57 2.48 7.17
CA TRP A 186 -7.53 3.94 7.30
C TRP A 186 -7.81 4.43 8.72
N LEU A 187 -8.67 3.73 9.49
CA LEU A 187 -8.91 4.07 10.90
C LEU A 187 -7.74 3.65 11.80
N SER A 188 -7.05 2.55 11.51
CA SER A 188 -5.82 2.22 12.23
C SER A 188 -4.70 3.25 11.96
N LEU A 189 -4.57 3.74 10.73
CA LEU A 189 -3.67 4.86 10.42
C LEU A 189 -4.04 6.12 11.21
N ALA A 190 -5.34 6.46 11.27
CA ALA A 190 -5.82 7.61 12.06
C ALA A 190 -5.53 7.44 13.57
N TYR A 191 -5.70 6.23 14.09
CA TYR A 191 -5.34 5.90 15.47
C TYR A 191 -3.84 6.08 15.72
N PHE A 192 -2.99 5.52 14.85
CA PHE A 192 -1.53 5.66 14.99
C PHE A 192 -1.09 7.13 14.92
N ALA A 193 -1.67 7.93 14.02
CA ALA A 193 -1.38 9.36 13.96
C ALA A 193 -1.59 10.07 15.32
N LEU A 194 -2.55 9.60 16.13
CA LEU A 194 -2.90 10.19 17.41
C LEU A 194 -2.18 9.56 18.63
N THR A 195 -1.25 8.63 18.44
CA THR A 195 -0.46 8.09 19.55
C THR A 195 0.42 9.16 20.22
N PRO A 196 0.73 9.04 21.51
CA PRO A 196 1.53 10.06 22.21
C PRO A 196 2.87 10.36 21.54
N ALA A 197 3.55 9.35 21.02
CA ALA A 197 4.82 9.49 20.31
C ALA A 197 4.67 10.39 19.07
N ASN A 198 3.63 10.18 18.27
CA ASN A 198 3.39 10.91 17.02
C ASN A 198 2.84 12.33 17.23
N ARG A 199 2.24 12.61 18.40
CA ARG A 199 1.79 13.95 18.79
C ARG A 199 2.88 14.83 19.42
N ALA A 200 4.05 14.26 19.70
CA ALA A 200 5.16 15.03 20.28
C ALA A 200 5.54 16.22 19.37
N PRO A 201 5.92 17.38 19.94
CA PRO A 201 6.14 18.61 19.16
C PRO A 201 7.07 18.45 17.97
N GLN A 202 8.10 17.60 18.08
CA GLN A 202 9.11 17.38 17.05
C GLN A 202 8.91 16.06 16.26
N ALA A 203 7.84 15.30 16.54
CA ALA A 203 7.66 13.95 15.96
C ALA A 203 7.70 13.98 14.43
N LEU A 204 6.87 14.81 13.81
CA LEU A 204 6.77 14.89 12.35
C LEU A 204 8.04 15.49 11.73
N ASN A 205 8.59 16.56 12.33
CA ASN A 205 9.87 17.11 11.90
C ASN A 205 10.97 16.05 11.94
N GLY A 206 11.05 15.28 13.04
CA GLY A 206 12.05 14.23 13.20
C GLY A 206 11.90 13.09 12.19
N VAL A 207 10.67 12.70 11.80
CA VAL A 207 10.45 11.67 10.76
C VAL A 207 10.98 12.17 9.42
N ILE A 208 10.62 13.39 9.01
CA ILE A 208 11.05 13.96 7.72
C ILE A 208 12.57 14.02 7.66
N THR A 209 13.23 14.60 8.68
CA THR A 209 14.69 14.76 8.66
C THR A 209 15.47 13.48 8.85
N ALA A 210 14.88 12.43 9.43
CA ALA A 210 15.56 11.13 9.59
C ALA A 210 15.80 10.41 8.26
N MET A 211 15.07 10.76 7.20
CA MET A 211 15.16 10.11 5.89
C MET A 211 16.23 10.73 4.97
N GLU A 212 16.83 11.86 5.34
CA GLU A 212 17.75 12.63 4.47
C GLU A 212 19.06 11.90 4.10
N THR A 213 19.42 10.83 4.84
CA THR A 213 20.68 10.12 4.62
C THR A 213 20.70 9.42 3.27
N GLY A 214 21.60 9.85 2.39
CA GLY A 214 21.76 9.28 1.05
C GLY A 214 20.83 9.85 -0.02
N GLU A 215 19.97 10.82 0.35
CA GLU A 215 19.09 11.48 -0.60
C GLU A 215 19.82 12.45 -1.52
N PRO A 216 19.28 12.68 -2.74
CA PRO A 216 19.73 13.77 -3.61
C PRO A 216 19.49 15.13 -2.94
N GLY A 217 20.41 16.09 -3.15
CA GLY A 217 20.35 17.40 -2.50
C GLY A 217 19.04 18.19 -2.74
N TRP A 218 18.37 18.01 -3.88
CA TRP A 218 17.08 18.65 -4.15
C TRP A 218 15.96 18.09 -3.24
N LEU A 219 15.99 16.79 -2.92
CA LEU A 219 14.99 16.16 -2.04
C LEU A 219 15.25 16.58 -0.58
N ILE A 220 16.52 16.56 -0.13
CA ILE A 220 16.92 17.11 1.18
C ILE A 220 16.44 18.57 1.34
N ALA A 221 16.58 19.41 0.32
CA ALA A 221 16.11 20.79 0.38
C ALA A 221 14.59 20.89 0.52
N LEU A 222 13.85 20.02 -0.17
CA LEU A 222 12.40 19.93 -0.11
C LEU A 222 11.93 19.46 1.30
N ASP A 223 12.58 18.42 1.84
CA ASP A 223 12.27 17.85 3.14
C ASP A 223 12.60 18.82 4.28
N ASN A 224 13.73 19.49 4.22
CA ASN A 224 14.09 20.57 5.17
C ASN A 224 13.06 21.71 5.15
N GLY A 225 12.56 22.09 3.97
CA GLY A 225 11.49 23.06 3.83
C GLY A 225 10.21 22.59 4.54
N ALA A 226 9.77 21.37 4.26
CA ALA A 226 8.59 20.77 4.88
C ALA A 226 8.76 20.59 6.40
N ALA A 227 9.91 20.07 6.85
CA ALA A 227 10.24 19.88 8.26
C ALA A 227 10.21 21.20 9.04
N SER A 228 10.68 22.29 8.44
CA SER A 228 10.65 23.62 9.07
C SER A 228 9.22 24.13 9.30
N LEU A 229 8.30 23.86 8.38
CA LEU A 229 6.88 24.26 8.48
C LEU A 229 6.15 23.53 9.61
N VAL A 230 6.51 22.26 9.88
CA VAL A 230 5.84 21.43 10.91
C VAL A 230 6.58 21.43 12.25
N ARG A 231 7.68 22.15 12.36
CA ARG A 231 8.49 22.20 13.59
C ARG A 231 7.68 22.73 14.77
N GLY A 232 7.62 21.95 15.84
CA GLY A 232 6.86 22.29 17.05
C GLY A 232 5.34 22.08 16.91
N GLN A 233 4.85 21.64 15.76
CA GLN A 233 3.41 21.51 15.48
C GLN A 233 2.90 20.06 15.52
N GLY A 234 3.61 19.15 16.19
CA GLY A 234 3.31 17.72 16.17
C GLY A 234 1.84 17.39 16.48
N LEU A 235 1.23 18.00 17.51
CA LEU A 235 -0.18 17.76 17.82
C LEU A 235 -1.12 18.25 16.70
N ALA A 236 -0.92 19.45 16.18
CA ALA A 236 -1.78 20.00 15.13
C ALA A 236 -1.67 19.18 13.84
N ALA A 237 -0.46 18.82 13.45
CA ALA A 237 -0.21 17.98 12.28
C ALA A 237 -0.81 16.58 12.42
N SER A 238 -0.66 15.95 13.60
CA SER A 238 -1.26 14.63 13.89
C SER A 238 -2.78 14.66 13.85
N VAL A 239 -3.40 15.69 14.42
CA VAL A 239 -4.87 15.85 14.38
C VAL A 239 -5.34 16.10 12.96
N PHE A 240 -4.68 16.97 12.21
CA PHE A 240 -5.03 17.23 10.80
C PHE A 240 -4.93 15.95 9.95
N LEU A 241 -3.84 15.19 10.10
CA LEU A 241 -3.66 13.92 9.41
C LEU A 241 -4.75 12.92 9.81
N ALA A 242 -5.03 12.77 11.10
CA ALA A 242 -6.04 11.84 11.60
C ALA A 242 -7.43 12.18 11.04
N VAL A 243 -7.80 13.47 11.01
CA VAL A 243 -9.08 13.91 10.43
C VAL A 243 -9.14 13.56 8.94
N ALA A 244 -8.08 13.83 8.17
CA ALA A 244 -8.00 13.46 6.75
C ALA A 244 -8.18 11.94 6.56
N LEU A 245 -7.50 11.12 7.37
CA LEU A 245 -7.58 9.65 7.33
C LEU A 245 -8.99 9.15 7.69
N VAL A 246 -9.68 9.77 8.65
CA VAL A 246 -11.09 9.45 8.99
C VAL A 246 -12.03 9.82 7.85
N VAL A 247 -11.84 10.98 7.21
CA VAL A 247 -12.62 11.40 6.03
C VAL A 247 -12.43 10.41 4.88
N ILE A 248 -11.19 9.97 4.63
CA ILE A 248 -10.88 8.94 3.64
C ILE A 248 -11.58 7.63 4.01
N ALA A 249 -11.50 7.20 5.27
CA ALA A 249 -12.14 5.97 5.75
C ALA A 249 -13.66 5.98 5.51
N ALA A 250 -14.33 7.09 5.82
CA ALA A 250 -15.76 7.25 5.61
C ALA A 250 -16.16 7.35 4.13
N GLY A 251 -15.25 7.80 3.28
CA GLY A 251 -15.51 8.15 1.88
C GLY A 251 -16.11 7.04 1.03
N VAL A 252 -15.73 5.77 1.27
CA VAL A 252 -16.24 4.61 0.50
C VAL A 252 -17.73 4.28 0.75
N TYR A 253 -18.35 4.94 1.75
CA TYR A 253 -19.78 4.81 2.06
C TYR A 253 -20.61 5.95 1.46
N LEU A 254 -19.96 6.96 0.93
CA LEU A 254 -20.62 8.14 0.37
C LEU A 254 -21.12 7.88 -1.06
N ARG A 255 -21.97 8.79 -1.57
CA ARG A 255 -22.40 8.77 -2.97
C ARG A 255 -21.21 8.99 -3.92
N PRO A 256 -21.26 8.49 -5.17
CA PRO A 256 -20.12 8.48 -6.08
C PRO A 256 -19.32 9.79 -6.21
N PRO A 257 -19.92 11.00 -6.29
CA PRO A 257 -19.15 12.24 -6.34
C PRO A 257 -18.26 12.43 -5.11
N ALA A 258 -18.84 12.33 -3.90
CA ALA A 258 -18.11 12.49 -2.63
C ALA A 258 -17.13 11.32 -2.39
N ALA A 259 -17.48 10.09 -2.77
CA ALA A 259 -16.58 8.96 -2.73
C ALA A 259 -15.32 9.20 -3.58
N LYS A 260 -15.46 9.73 -4.81
CA LYS A 260 -14.33 10.08 -5.66
C LYS A 260 -13.43 11.14 -5.03
N THR A 261 -14.02 12.18 -4.43
CA THR A 261 -13.25 13.22 -3.72
C THR A 261 -12.44 12.61 -2.57
N ALA A 262 -13.03 11.71 -1.77
CA ALA A 262 -12.31 11.03 -0.70
C ALA A 262 -11.19 10.11 -1.22
N LEU A 263 -11.38 9.45 -2.36
CA LEU A 263 -10.33 8.63 -3.00
C LEU A 263 -9.21 9.50 -3.60
N VAL A 264 -9.54 10.66 -4.15
CA VAL A 264 -8.52 11.65 -4.57
C VAL A 264 -7.74 12.14 -3.34
N LEU A 265 -8.42 12.45 -2.25
CA LEU A 265 -7.76 12.80 -0.99
C LEU A 265 -6.84 11.68 -0.50
N ALA A 266 -7.27 10.41 -0.60
CA ALA A 266 -6.43 9.26 -0.27
C ALA A 266 -5.15 9.20 -1.11
N VAL A 267 -5.24 9.45 -2.42
CA VAL A 267 -4.07 9.50 -3.32
C VAL A 267 -3.16 10.67 -2.96
N VAL A 268 -3.73 11.85 -2.66
CA VAL A 268 -2.94 13.02 -2.25
C VAL A 268 -2.21 12.77 -0.93
N VAL A 269 -2.91 12.23 0.07
CA VAL A 269 -2.29 11.89 1.36
C VAL A 269 -1.20 10.83 1.19
N ALA A 270 -1.45 9.80 0.37
CA ALA A 270 -0.46 8.78 0.03
C ALA A 270 0.79 9.40 -0.63
N ALA A 271 0.61 10.34 -1.55
CA ALA A 271 1.73 11.04 -2.19
C ALA A 271 2.51 11.92 -1.19
N VAL A 272 1.82 12.61 -0.28
CA VAL A 272 2.47 13.42 0.77
C VAL A 272 3.28 12.53 1.72
N ILE A 273 2.72 11.39 2.15
CA ILE A 273 3.42 10.41 2.97
C ILE A 273 4.65 9.91 2.20
N TRP A 274 4.50 9.53 0.93
CA TRP A 274 5.56 8.98 0.12
C TRP A 274 6.73 9.94 -0.09
N VAL A 275 6.44 11.20 -0.38
CA VAL A 275 7.48 12.21 -0.65
C VAL A 275 8.17 12.62 0.64
N PHE A 276 7.43 13.04 1.68
CA PHE A 276 7.99 13.69 2.87
C PHE A 276 8.20 12.74 4.05
N GLY A 277 7.48 11.64 4.12
CA GLY A 277 7.57 10.69 5.23
C GLY A 277 8.46 9.48 4.93
N GLU A 278 8.52 9.12 3.64
CA GLU A 278 9.18 7.90 3.18
C GLU A 278 10.33 8.18 2.19
N ALA A 279 10.66 9.44 1.92
CA ALA A 279 11.74 9.82 1.01
C ALA A 279 11.65 9.09 -0.35
N LEU A 280 10.45 9.09 -0.96
CA LEU A 280 10.14 8.30 -2.16
C LEU A 280 10.42 6.79 -1.98
N GLY A 281 10.29 6.25 -0.76
CA GLY A 281 10.63 4.87 -0.43
C GLY A 281 12.13 4.60 -0.35
N GLY A 282 12.94 5.65 -0.25
CA GLY A 282 14.40 5.50 -0.26
C GLY A 282 14.98 5.01 -1.59
N ILE A 283 14.20 4.99 -2.69
CA ILE A 283 14.62 4.45 -4.00
C ILE A 283 15.89 5.14 -4.51
N LEU A 284 16.05 6.45 -4.20
CA LEU A 284 17.17 7.26 -4.67
C LEU A 284 18.40 7.22 -3.73
N THR A 285 18.29 6.54 -2.59
CA THR A 285 19.34 6.49 -1.55
C THR A 285 20.31 5.33 -1.73
N GLY A 286 19.95 4.32 -2.52
CA GLY A 286 20.71 3.08 -2.64
C GLY A 286 20.52 2.09 -1.48
N VAL A 287 19.58 2.38 -0.55
CA VAL A 287 19.25 1.51 0.61
C VAL A 287 17.77 1.15 0.69
N GLY A 288 16.92 1.69 -0.21
CA GLY A 288 15.50 1.36 -0.27
C GLY A 288 15.27 -0.11 -0.66
N THR A 289 14.38 -0.79 0.06
CA THR A 289 14.01 -2.21 -0.18
C THR A 289 12.81 -2.35 -1.12
N ASP A 290 11.96 -1.34 -1.13
CA ASP A 290 10.71 -1.26 -1.88
C ASP A 290 10.28 0.23 -1.97
N PRO A 291 9.25 0.59 -2.78
CA PRO A 291 8.79 1.97 -2.87
C PRO A 291 8.00 2.45 -1.64
N ASN A 292 7.91 1.65 -0.59
CA ASN A 292 7.21 1.89 0.66
C ASN A 292 5.67 2.04 0.50
N SER A 293 4.97 2.59 1.50
CA SER A 293 3.50 2.51 1.59
C SER A 293 2.78 3.45 0.62
N GLY A 294 3.37 4.59 0.25
CA GLY A 294 2.69 5.61 -0.55
C GLY A 294 2.12 5.12 -1.87
N PRO A 295 2.91 4.53 -2.78
CA PRO A 295 2.41 3.99 -4.05
C PRO A 295 1.38 2.88 -3.87
N LEU A 296 1.51 2.06 -2.83
CA LEU A 296 0.57 0.98 -2.52
C LEU A 296 -0.77 1.52 -2.02
N LEU A 297 -0.77 2.55 -1.17
CA LEU A 297 -2.00 3.24 -0.73
C LEU A 297 -2.72 3.92 -1.90
N ALA A 298 -1.97 4.53 -2.81
CA ALA A 298 -2.52 5.10 -4.04
C ALA A 298 -3.15 4.01 -4.93
N LEU A 299 -2.46 2.89 -5.14
CA LEU A 299 -2.98 1.74 -5.90
C LEU A 299 -4.22 1.15 -5.22
N LEU A 300 -4.22 1.08 -3.88
CA LEU A 300 -5.38 0.65 -3.10
C LEU A 300 -6.57 1.58 -3.34
N ALA A 301 -6.39 2.90 -3.28
CA ALA A 301 -7.45 3.86 -3.57
C ALA A 301 -8.04 3.67 -4.97
N LEU A 302 -7.22 3.40 -5.97
CA LEU A 302 -7.67 3.08 -7.33
C LEU A 302 -8.48 1.78 -7.41
N ALA A 303 -8.20 0.79 -6.56
CA ALA A 303 -8.99 -0.45 -6.49
C ALA A 303 -10.42 -0.21 -5.94
N TYR A 304 -10.63 0.88 -5.21
CA TYR A 304 -11.95 1.31 -4.71
C TYR A 304 -12.62 2.36 -5.62
N TRP A 305 -11.98 2.74 -6.73
CA TRP A 305 -12.58 3.71 -7.65
C TRP A 305 -13.91 3.20 -8.18
N PRO A 306 -15.00 4.02 -8.13
CA PRO A 306 -16.32 3.60 -8.58
C PRO A 306 -16.31 3.20 -10.05
N LEU A 307 -16.74 1.98 -10.34
CA LEU A 307 -16.98 1.52 -11.71
C LEU A 307 -18.21 2.23 -12.28
N ARG A 308 -18.19 2.54 -13.57
CA ARG A 308 -19.35 3.13 -14.26
C ARG A 308 -20.50 2.16 -14.25
N THR A 309 -21.46 2.34 -13.35
CA THR A 309 -22.77 1.70 -13.40
C THR A 309 -23.68 2.60 -14.20
N THR A 310 -23.85 2.36 -15.49
CA THR A 310 -24.88 3.05 -16.26
C THR A 310 -26.24 2.55 -15.75
N VAL A 311 -26.96 3.40 -15.04
CA VAL A 311 -28.36 3.18 -14.66
C VAL A 311 -29.18 3.22 -15.96
N PRO A 312 -29.99 2.20 -16.28
CA PRO A 312 -30.91 2.26 -17.41
C PRO A 312 -32.00 3.30 -17.08
N GLY A 313 -31.97 4.46 -17.70
CA GLY A 313 -33.04 5.46 -17.55
C GLY A 313 -32.63 6.94 -17.59
N GLU A 314 -31.35 7.30 -17.38
CA GLU A 314 -30.95 8.72 -17.33
C GLU A 314 -30.62 9.37 -18.69
N GLU A 315 -30.67 8.62 -19.78
CA GLU A 315 -30.34 9.12 -21.14
C GLU A 315 -31.54 9.80 -21.85
N LYS A 316 -32.62 10.12 -21.13
CA LYS A 316 -33.80 10.79 -21.71
C LYS A 316 -34.09 12.20 -21.18
N ALA A 317 -33.15 12.81 -20.45
CA ALA A 317 -33.29 14.16 -19.93
C ALA A 317 -32.00 14.97 -20.07
N ALA A 318 -31.45 15.07 -21.29
CA ALA A 318 -30.44 16.07 -21.68
C ALA A 318 -30.69 16.44 -23.15
#